data_c83b721b23a7f6e430919fbe3617e515
#
_entry.id   c83b721b23a7f6e430919fbe3617e515
#
_cell.length_a   1.000
_cell.length_b   1.000
_cell.length_c   1.000
_cell.angle_alpha   90.00
_cell.angle_beta   90.00
_cell.angle_gamma   90.00
#
_symmetry.space_group_name_H-M   'P 1'
#
loop_
_entity.id
_entity.type
_entity.pdbx_description
1 polymer ?
#
loop_
_entity_poly.entity_id
_entity_poly.type
_entity_poly.pdbx_seq_one_letter_code
_entity_poly.pdbx_strand_id
1 'polypeptide(L)'
;MLKHLNILFITILLLLKISFLFSIEKPDFSELAEELIPSVVSVSVIISRESINQPRAPQFPPGSPFEDFFKDFFERRGIPRQNTPPPRPRRNETAQGSGFIIDDKGLIVTNNHVIAGASSITVVLHDGKTLQAKLVGADAKTDLALLKVKTNIKL
;
A
#
# COMPACT_ATOMS: atom_id res chain seq x y z
N MET A 1 24.48 -61.36 -27.63
CA MET A 1 23.35 -60.77 -26.77
C MET A 1 23.88 -60.16 -25.49
N LEU A 2 24.77 -60.78 -24.73
CA LEU A 2 25.20 -60.23 -23.41
C LEU A 2 25.90 -58.85 -23.48
N LYS A 3 26.70 -58.58 -24.52
CA LYS A 3 27.40 -57.29 -24.72
C LYS A 3 26.43 -56.10 -24.93
N HIS A 4 25.35 -56.30 -25.66
CA HIS A 4 24.38 -55.26 -25.91
C HIS A 4 23.54 -54.98 -24.66
N LEU A 5 23.31 -56.03 -23.84
CA LEU A 5 22.58 -55.83 -22.54
C LEU A 5 23.41 -55.00 -21.55
N ASN A 6 24.73 -55.24 -21.49
CA ASN A 6 25.63 -54.46 -20.64
C ASN A 6 25.75 -52.99 -21.10
N ILE A 7 25.79 -52.73 -22.40
CA ILE A 7 25.84 -51.37 -22.94
C ILE A 7 24.54 -50.64 -22.61
N LEU A 8 23.39 -51.28 -22.77
CA LEU A 8 22.09 -50.71 -22.42
C LEU A 8 21.99 -50.37 -20.92
N PHE A 9 22.49 -51.27 -20.07
CA PHE A 9 22.49 -51.03 -18.62
C PHE A 9 23.40 -49.88 -18.23
N ILE A 10 24.58 -49.72 -18.82
CA ILE A 10 25.51 -48.62 -18.58
C ILE A 10 24.90 -47.29 -19.05
N THR A 11 24.23 -47.28 -20.22
CA THR A 11 23.59 -46.04 -20.72
C THR A 11 22.41 -45.59 -19.84
N ILE A 12 21.61 -46.52 -19.35
CA ILE A 12 20.52 -46.21 -18.41
C ILE A 12 21.07 -45.67 -17.08
N LEU A 13 22.15 -46.27 -16.55
CA LEU A 13 22.81 -45.85 -15.34
C LEU A 13 23.42 -44.44 -15.50
N LEU A 14 23.98 -44.12 -16.68
CA LEU A 14 24.54 -42.81 -17.00
C LEU A 14 23.44 -41.75 -17.11
N LEU A 15 22.30 -42.07 -17.74
CA LEU A 15 21.14 -41.17 -17.84
C LEU A 15 20.52 -40.87 -16.47
N LEU A 16 20.44 -41.87 -15.58
CA LEU A 16 19.99 -41.66 -14.19
C LEU A 16 20.90 -40.72 -13.39
N LYS A 17 22.23 -40.78 -13.63
CA LYS A 17 23.19 -39.85 -13.00
C LYS A 17 23.04 -38.44 -13.51
N ILE A 18 22.74 -38.23 -14.79
CA ILE A 18 22.55 -36.91 -15.39
C ILE A 18 21.28 -36.24 -14.82
N SER A 19 20.21 -36.99 -14.56
CA SER A 19 18.98 -36.47 -13.97
C SER A 19 19.17 -35.92 -12.54
N PHE A 20 20.14 -36.46 -11.79
CA PHE A 20 20.45 -36.00 -10.44
C PHE A 20 21.27 -34.70 -10.41
N LEU A 21 22.01 -34.40 -11.51
CA LEU A 21 22.83 -33.17 -11.60
C LEU A 21 22.03 -31.93 -11.97
N PHE A 22 20.78 -32.06 -12.40
CA PHE A 22 19.89 -30.94 -12.76
C PHE A 22 18.85 -30.60 -11.67
N SER A 23 19.05 -31.00 -10.42
CA SER A 23 18.29 -30.48 -9.30
C SER A 23 18.77 -29.05 -9.07
N ILE A 24 18.12 -28.08 -9.72
CA ILE A 24 18.30 -26.65 -9.39
C ILE A 24 17.76 -26.49 -7.97
N GLU A 25 18.66 -26.42 -7.01
CA GLU A 25 18.35 -26.10 -5.63
C GLU A 25 17.70 -24.70 -5.64
N LYS A 26 16.41 -24.64 -5.30
CA LYS A 26 15.72 -23.35 -5.18
C LYS A 26 16.40 -22.59 -4.06
N PRO A 27 16.77 -21.32 -4.28
CA PRO A 27 17.36 -20.53 -3.21
C PRO A 27 16.37 -20.49 -2.02
N ASP A 28 16.82 -20.93 -0.87
CA ASP A 28 16.08 -20.83 0.38
C ASP A 28 16.32 -19.45 0.99
N PHE A 29 15.28 -18.64 1.01
CA PHE A 29 15.32 -17.29 1.60
C PHE A 29 14.84 -17.26 3.05
N SER A 30 14.57 -18.41 3.66
CA SER A 30 13.98 -18.47 5.01
C SER A 30 14.89 -17.83 6.05
N GLU A 31 16.17 -18.15 6.02
CA GLU A 31 17.17 -17.60 6.95
C GLU A 31 17.30 -16.07 6.77
N LEU A 32 17.40 -15.62 5.53
CA LEU A 32 17.45 -14.18 5.22
C LEU A 32 16.17 -13.46 5.66
N ALA A 33 15.02 -14.08 5.48
CA ALA A 33 13.75 -13.52 5.92
C ALA A 33 13.67 -13.39 7.44
N GLU A 34 14.09 -14.40 8.19
CA GLU A 34 14.14 -14.35 9.66
C GLU A 34 15.03 -13.21 10.16
N GLU A 35 16.18 -12.97 9.51
CA GLU A 35 17.08 -11.88 9.86
C GLU A 35 16.48 -10.51 9.54
N LEU A 36 15.78 -10.35 8.44
CA LEU A 36 15.28 -9.05 7.96
C LEU A 36 13.89 -8.67 8.45
N ILE A 37 13.03 -9.63 8.81
CA ILE A 37 11.67 -9.37 9.31
C ILE A 37 11.62 -8.33 10.43
N PRO A 38 12.52 -8.31 11.43
CA PRO A 38 12.51 -7.29 12.47
C PRO A 38 12.64 -5.86 11.95
N SER A 39 13.29 -5.67 10.80
CA SER A 39 13.45 -4.35 10.17
C SER A 39 12.24 -3.92 9.35
N VAL A 40 11.32 -4.83 9.05
CA VAL A 40 10.11 -4.54 8.27
C VAL A 40 9.02 -4.00 9.18
N VAL A 41 8.39 -2.92 8.76
CA VAL A 41 7.30 -2.27 9.50
C VAL A 41 6.06 -2.09 8.63
N SER A 42 4.90 -2.05 9.27
CA SER A 42 3.67 -1.61 8.61
C SER A 42 3.49 -0.11 8.83
N VAL A 43 3.20 0.62 7.76
CA VAL A 43 2.92 2.05 7.80
C VAL A 43 1.42 2.25 7.59
N SER A 44 0.74 2.84 8.56
CA SER A 44 -0.68 3.18 8.51
C SER A 44 -0.84 4.69 8.54
N VAL A 45 -1.66 5.22 7.65
CA VAL A 45 -1.90 6.65 7.55
C VAL A 45 -3.39 6.97 7.62
N ILE A 46 -3.70 8.11 8.20
CA ILE A 46 -5.02 8.69 8.18
C ILE A 46 -5.00 9.86 7.21
N ILE A 47 -5.86 9.81 6.21
CA ILE A 47 -6.06 10.87 5.24
C ILE A 47 -7.33 11.60 5.63
N SER A 48 -7.20 12.82 6.15
CA SER A 48 -8.35 13.70 6.41
C SER A 48 -8.74 14.35 5.09
N ARG A 49 -9.78 13.86 4.43
CA ARG A 49 -10.39 14.65 3.36
C ARG A 49 -11.09 15.84 4.00
N GLU A 50 -10.47 17.02 3.92
CA GLU A 50 -11.25 18.25 3.99
C GLU A 50 -12.36 18.11 2.98
N SER A 51 -13.60 18.40 3.40
CA SER A 51 -14.74 18.38 2.52
C SER A 51 -14.38 19.15 1.24
N ILE A 52 -14.01 18.42 0.18
CA ILE A 52 -13.98 19.01 -1.14
C ILE A 52 -15.40 19.56 -1.26
N ASN A 53 -15.51 20.88 -1.28
CA ASN A 53 -16.78 21.53 -1.59
C ASN A 53 -17.34 20.81 -2.79
N GLN A 54 -18.33 19.95 -2.56
CA GLN A 54 -19.09 19.38 -3.67
C GLN A 54 -19.47 20.58 -4.53
N PRO A 55 -19.32 20.53 -5.85
CA PRO A 55 -19.78 21.60 -6.70
C PRO A 55 -21.20 21.94 -6.23
N ARG A 56 -21.34 23.09 -5.59
CA ARG A 56 -22.68 23.59 -5.28
C ARG A 56 -23.39 23.62 -6.60
N ALA A 57 -24.53 22.94 -6.67
CA ALA A 57 -25.40 23.12 -7.82
C ALA A 57 -25.48 24.63 -8.12
N PRO A 58 -25.30 25.06 -9.36
CA PRO A 58 -25.28 26.46 -9.69
C PRO A 58 -26.47 27.14 -9.02
N GLN A 59 -26.21 28.07 -8.10
CA GLN A 59 -27.26 28.86 -7.49
C GLN A 59 -27.58 29.95 -8.50
N PHE A 60 -28.68 29.80 -9.18
CA PHE A 60 -29.18 30.84 -10.06
C PHE A 60 -29.89 31.92 -9.24
N PRO A 61 -29.80 33.21 -9.63
CA PRO A 61 -30.57 34.26 -9.00
C PRO A 61 -32.08 33.95 -9.03
N PRO A 62 -32.82 34.21 -7.96
CA PRO A 62 -34.29 34.02 -7.95
C PRO A 62 -34.93 34.70 -9.16
N GLY A 63 -35.79 34.00 -9.90
CA GLY A 63 -36.44 34.51 -11.09
C GLY A 63 -35.66 34.39 -12.40
N SER A 64 -34.54 33.69 -12.42
CA SER A 64 -33.79 33.39 -13.65
C SER A 64 -34.56 32.39 -14.53
N PRO A 65 -34.62 32.62 -15.86
CA PRO A 65 -35.25 31.63 -16.78
C PRO A 65 -34.64 30.23 -16.71
N PHE A 66 -33.43 30.12 -16.18
CA PHE A 66 -32.75 28.84 -15.96
C PHE A 66 -33.21 28.11 -14.71
N GLU A 67 -33.77 28.84 -13.71
CA GLU A 67 -34.29 28.21 -12.49
C GLU A 67 -35.44 27.26 -12.80
N ASP A 68 -36.40 27.69 -13.62
CA ASP A 68 -37.57 26.91 -13.99
C ASP A 68 -37.16 25.71 -14.89
N PHE A 69 -36.22 25.89 -15.80
CA PHE A 69 -35.71 24.82 -16.64
C PHE A 69 -35.02 23.71 -15.81
N PHE A 70 -34.15 24.09 -14.90
CA PHE A 70 -33.44 23.12 -14.05
C PHE A 70 -34.40 22.49 -13.01
N LYS A 71 -35.40 23.23 -12.55
CA LYS A 71 -36.46 22.70 -11.69
C LYS A 71 -37.21 21.56 -12.37
N ASP A 72 -37.69 21.77 -13.59
CA ASP A 72 -38.41 20.79 -14.39
C ASP A 72 -37.51 19.59 -14.77
N PHE A 73 -36.22 19.84 -15.06
CA PHE A 73 -35.24 18.82 -15.37
C PHE A 73 -34.96 17.86 -14.20
N PHE A 74 -34.81 18.40 -12.99
CA PHE A 74 -34.52 17.57 -11.80
C PHE A 74 -35.79 16.85 -11.32
N GLU A 75 -36.96 17.47 -11.41
CA GLU A 75 -38.26 16.84 -11.07
C GLU A 75 -38.56 15.64 -12.01
N ARG A 76 -38.31 15.79 -13.30
CA ARG A 76 -38.53 14.69 -14.28
C ARG A 76 -37.55 13.52 -14.11
N ARG A 77 -36.37 13.75 -13.54
CA ARG A 77 -35.40 12.70 -13.25
C ARG A 77 -35.57 12.07 -11.87
N GLY A 78 -36.59 12.45 -11.12
CA GLY A 78 -36.82 11.89 -9.77
C GLY A 78 -35.70 12.16 -8.78
N ILE A 79 -34.89 13.21 -9.03
CA ILE A 79 -33.86 13.63 -8.09
C ILE A 79 -34.54 14.54 -7.06
N PRO A 80 -34.76 14.07 -5.81
CA PRO A 80 -35.48 14.86 -4.82
C PRO A 80 -34.73 16.19 -4.60
N ARG A 81 -35.44 17.31 -4.64
CA ARG A 81 -35.00 18.55 -4.04
C ARG A 81 -34.89 18.32 -2.53
N GLN A 82 -33.80 17.75 -2.13
CA GLN A 82 -33.55 17.62 -0.71
C GLN A 82 -32.57 18.68 -0.28
N ASN A 83 -33.10 19.53 0.62
CA ASN A 83 -32.37 19.92 1.82
C ASN A 83 -30.95 19.40 1.82
N THR A 84 -29.96 20.31 1.86
CA THR A 84 -28.56 19.99 2.07
C THR A 84 -28.42 18.67 2.84
N PRO A 85 -27.83 17.62 2.23
CA PRO A 85 -27.59 16.41 2.99
C PRO A 85 -26.89 16.80 4.28
N PRO A 86 -27.27 16.24 5.42
CA PRO A 86 -26.54 16.52 6.65
C PRO A 86 -25.05 16.28 6.35
N PRO A 87 -24.16 17.13 6.90
CA PRO A 87 -22.73 16.97 6.66
C PRO A 87 -22.38 15.51 6.92
N ARG A 88 -21.99 14.78 5.88
CA ARG A 88 -21.57 13.39 6.08
C ARG A 88 -20.44 13.41 7.08
N PRO A 89 -20.49 12.58 8.11
CA PRO A 89 -19.40 12.54 9.07
C PRO A 89 -18.09 12.39 8.29
N ARG A 90 -17.10 13.20 8.65
CA ARG A 90 -15.77 13.18 8.04
C ARG A 90 -15.28 11.73 8.08
N ARG A 91 -15.30 11.04 6.97
CA ARG A 91 -14.71 9.72 6.88
C ARG A 91 -13.21 9.93 6.72
N ASN A 92 -12.48 9.69 7.79
CA ASN A 92 -11.06 9.50 7.69
C ASN A 92 -10.83 8.23 6.85
N GLU A 93 -10.15 8.38 5.73
CA GLU A 93 -9.69 7.23 4.96
C GLU A 93 -8.38 6.76 5.58
N THR A 94 -8.25 5.46 5.75
CA THR A 94 -7.02 4.84 6.23
C THR A 94 -6.37 4.14 5.04
N ALA A 95 -5.10 4.45 4.78
CA ALA A 95 -4.27 3.70 3.85
C ALA A 95 -3.16 2.97 4.62
N GLN A 96 -2.68 1.87 4.05
CA GLN A 96 -1.61 1.07 4.63
C GLN A 96 -0.57 0.73 3.58
N GLY A 97 0.68 0.60 4.03
CA GLY A 97 1.81 0.18 3.23
C GLY A 97 2.88 -0.44 4.12
N SER A 98 4.02 -0.73 3.53
CA SER A 98 5.19 -1.25 4.22
C SER A 98 6.31 -0.23 4.25
N GLY A 99 7.26 -0.42 5.17
CA GLY A 99 8.48 0.36 5.25
C GLY A 99 9.60 -0.46 5.87
N PHE A 100 10.80 0.11 5.90
CA PHE A 100 12.00 -0.51 6.46
C PHE A 100 12.69 0.44 7.43
N ILE A 101 13.09 -0.08 8.58
CA ILE A 101 13.96 0.62 9.51
C ILE A 101 15.36 0.63 8.91
N ILE A 102 15.96 1.81 8.78
CA ILE A 102 17.31 1.99 8.20
C ILE A 102 18.34 2.52 9.21
N ASP A 103 17.90 2.85 10.40
CA ASP A 103 18.74 3.41 11.44
C ASP A 103 18.14 3.10 12.82
N ASP A 104 18.97 2.71 13.77
CA ASP A 104 18.57 2.38 15.15
C ASP A 104 18.00 3.59 15.93
N LYS A 105 18.17 4.79 15.39
CA LYS A 105 17.61 6.04 15.94
C LYS A 105 16.19 6.31 15.46
N GLY A 106 15.62 5.43 14.62
CA GLY A 106 14.22 5.49 14.21
C GLY A 106 13.96 6.15 12.87
N LEU A 107 14.89 6.05 11.93
CA LEU A 107 14.65 6.39 10.55
C LEU A 107 14.02 5.21 9.80
N ILE A 108 12.97 5.48 9.03
CA ILE A 108 12.19 4.49 8.31
C ILE A 108 11.98 4.98 6.89
N VAL A 109 12.23 4.13 5.92
CA VAL A 109 11.92 4.38 4.50
C VAL A 109 10.63 3.70 4.15
N THR A 110 9.77 4.39 3.41
CA THR A 110 8.52 3.89 2.83
C THR A 110 8.31 4.54 1.46
N ASN A 111 7.21 4.21 0.79
CA ASN A 111 6.85 4.85 -0.47
C ASN A 111 6.13 6.18 -0.26
N ASN A 112 6.40 7.14 -1.13
CA ASN A 112 5.74 8.44 -1.10
C ASN A 112 4.22 8.32 -1.29
N HIS A 113 3.75 7.45 -2.21
CA HIS A 113 2.32 7.27 -2.43
C HIS A 113 1.57 6.74 -1.20
N VAL A 114 2.25 6.00 -0.29
CA VAL A 114 1.65 5.50 0.96
C VAL A 114 1.31 6.64 1.91
N ILE A 115 2.16 7.69 1.94
CA ILE A 115 2.02 8.79 2.92
C ILE A 115 1.43 10.06 2.30
N ALA A 116 1.16 10.07 1.00
CA ALA A 116 0.65 11.24 0.30
C ALA A 116 -0.71 11.69 0.88
N GLY A 117 -0.81 12.95 1.28
CA GLY A 117 -2.03 13.49 1.88
C GLY A 117 -2.32 13.02 3.32
N ALA A 118 -1.38 12.33 3.96
CA ALA A 118 -1.55 11.86 5.33
C ALA A 118 -1.63 13.03 6.32
N SER A 119 -2.66 13.03 7.16
CA SER A 119 -2.78 13.92 8.32
C SER A 119 -2.12 13.34 9.56
N SER A 120 -1.98 12.01 9.61
CA SER A 120 -1.30 11.27 10.68
C SER A 120 -0.65 10.03 10.10
N ILE A 121 0.57 9.73 10.55
CA ILE A 121 1.36 8.57 10.13
C ILE A 121 1.70 7.75 11.38
N THR A 122 1.38 6.48 11.33
CA THR A 122 1.61 5.52 12.40
C THR A 122 2.41 4.35 11.85
N VAL A 123 3.41 3.91 12.59
CA VAL A 123 4.24 2.75 12.24
C VAL A 123 4.02 1.65 13.25
N VAL A 124 3.78 0.44 12.76
CA VAL A 124 3.65 -0.77 13.58
C VAL A 124 4.89 -1.62 13.35
N LEU A 125 5.63 -1.87 14.42
CA LEU A 125 6.83 -2.69 14.42
C LEU A 125 6.47 -4.19 14.37
N HIS A 126 7.46 -5.02 14.08
CA HIS A 126 7.31 -6.48 14.05
C HIS A 126 6.75 -7.06 15.37
N ASP A 127 7.12 -6.49 16.51
CA ASP A 127 6.62 -6.91 17.83
C ASP A 127 5.22 -6.38 18.17
N GLY A 128 4.55 -5.70 17.22
CA GLY A 128 3.21 -5.14 17.37
C GLY A 128 3.17 -3.76 18.03
N LYS A 129 4.30 -3.21 18.47
CA LYS A 129 4.34 -1.85 19.01
C LYS A 129 4.00 -0.82 17.96
N THR A 130 3.22 0.15 18.35
CA THR A 130 2.73 1.23 17.49
C THR A 130 3.41 2.53 17.87
N LEU A 131 4.03 3.20 16.89
CA LEU A 131 4.77 4.44 17.06
C LEU A 131 4.22 5.52 16.13
N GLN A 132 4.12 6.75 16.62
CA GLN A 132 3.81 7.90 15.78
C GLN A 132 5.06 8.31 14.99
N ALA A 133 4.88 8.51 13.68
CA ALA A 133 5.94 8.92 12.79
C ALA A 133 5.74 10.35 12.28
N LYS A 134 6.83 11.03 11.99
CA LYS A 134 6.85 12.32 11.31
C LYS A 134 7.54 12.18 9.97
N LEU A 135 7.01 12.83 8.96
CA LEU A 135 7.66 12.94 7.67
C LEU A 135 8.90 13.83 7.80
N VAL A 136 10.04 13.31 7.36
CA VAL A 136 11.32 14.04 7.25
C VAL A 136 11.47 14.62 5.86
N GLY A 137 11.17 13.83 4.84
CA GLY A 137 11.22 14.25 3.45
C GLY A 137 10.60 13.20 2.54
N ALA A 138 10.20 13.60 1.34
CA ALA A 138 9.67 12.71 0.32
C ALA A 138 10.07 13.18 -1.08
N ASP A 139 10.25 12.21 -1.97
CA ASP A 139 10.49 12.45 -3.39
C ASP A 139 9.44 11.67 -4.22
N ALA A 140 8.56 12.42 -4.86
CA ALA A 140 7.51 11.85 -5.69
C ALA A 140 8.03 11.21 -6.98
N LYS A 141 9.25 11.60 -7.46
CA LYS A 141 9.82 11.05 -8.68
C LYS A 141 10.36 9.64 -8.49
N THR A 142 10.99 9.39 -7.34
CA THR A 142 11.51 8.09 -6.96
C THR A 142 10.52 7.26 -6.16
N ASP A 143 9.38 7.85 -5.79
CA ASP A 143 8.36 7.27 -4.90
C ASP A 143 8.92 6.86 -3.53
N LEU A 144 9.86 7.63 -2.99
CA LEU A 144 10.45 7.39 -1.68
C LEU A 144 10.01 8.44 -0.66
N ALA A 145 9.85 8.01 0.57
CA ALA A 145 9.62 8.88 1.71
C ALA A 145 10.45 8.42 2.92
N LEU A 146 11.00 9.38 3.65
CA LEU A 146 11.74 9.18 4.88
C LEU A 146 10.90 9.63 6.07
N LEU A 147 10.68 8.72 7.00
CA LEU A 147 9.95 8.96 8.23
C LEU A 147 10.91 8.92 9.43
N LYS A 148 10.49 9.60 10.51
CA LYS A 148 11.16 9.57 11.81
C LYS A 148 10.17 9.22 12.89
N VAL A 149 10.45 8.16 13.64
CA VAL A 149 9.75 7.82 14.89
C VAL A 149 10.55 8.28 16.09
N LYS A 150 9.84 8.68 17.15
CA LYS A 150 10.46 8.89 18.47
C LYS A 150 10.30 7.61 19.28
N THR A 151 11.40 7.03 19.67
CA THR A 151 11.43 5.83 20.49
C THR A 151 12.57 5.89 21.49
N ASN A 152 12.38 5.29 22.64
CA ASN A 152 13.40 5.11 23.67
C ASN A 152 14.01 3.70 23.61
N ILE A 153 13.56 2.87 22.70
CA ILE A 153 14.10 1.53 22.44
C ILE A 153 14.97 1.57 21.18
N LYS A 154 15.99 0.75 21.14
CA LYS A 154 16.75 0.49 19.93
C LYS A 154 15.85 -0.27 18.96
N LEU A 155 15.77 0.21 17.74
CA LEU A 155 15.03 -0.41 16.65
C LEU A 155 15.92 -1.38 15.88
#